data_8714b4fbde4895bcfc7049cbe72db34c
#
_entry.id   8714b4fbde4895bcfc7049cbe72db34c
#
_cell.length_a   1.000
_cell.length_b   1.000
_cell.length_c   1.000
_cell.angle_alpha   90.00
_cell.angle_beta   90.00
_cell.angle_gamma   90.00
#
_symmetry.space_group_name_H-M   'P 1'
#
loop_
_entity.id
_entity.type
_entity.pdbx_description
1 polymer ?
#
loop_
_entity_poly.entity_id
_entity_poly.type
_entity_poly.pdbx_seq_one_letter_code
_entity_poly.pdbx_strand_id
1 'polypeptide(L)' 'MSKIMIRCPVLGRAVPTGLTTEQVVFDSLLPDLEIPMRCPACKKFHKWRRKDARIEKTELGG' A
#
# COMPACT_ATOMS: atom_id res chain seq x y z
N MET A 1 6.22 -11.68 -5.75
CA MET A 1 5.14 -10.70 -5.51
C MET A 1 5.63 -9.62 -4.58
N SER A 2 5.04 -8.47 -4.69
CA SER A 2 5.46 -7.33 -3.90
C SER A 2 4.29 -6.83 -3.06
N LYS A 3 4.57 -6.35 -1.87
CA LYS A 3 3.51 -5.78 -1.04
C LYS A 3 3.36 -4.30 -1.29
N ILE A 4 2.12 -3.86 -1.21
CA ILE A 4 1.82 -2.45 -1.34
C ILE A 4 1.86 -1.83 0.04
N MET A 5 2.70 -0.82 0.20
CA MET A 5 2.87 -0.10 1.46
C MET A 5 2.40 1.33 1.29
N ILE A 6 1.81 1.85 2.33
CA ILE A 6 1.39 3.25 2.34
C ILE A 6 1.86 3.91 3.63
N ARG A 7 1.79 5.23 3.66
CA ARG A 7 2.07 5.98 4.87
C ARG A 7 0.77 6.23 5.60
N CYS A 8 0.67 5.76 6.82
CA CYS A 8 -0.53 5.98 7.62
C CYS A 8 -0.63 7.47 7.98
N PRO A 9 -1.73 8.14 7.63
CA PRO A 9 -1.88 9.56 7.91
C PRO A 9 -2.00 9.87 9.40
N VAL A 10 -2.38 8.88 10.20
CA VAL A 10 -2.51 9.07 11.63
C VAL A 10 -1.18 8.90 12.35
N LEU A 11 -0.43 7.87 11.98
CA LEU A 11 0.83 7.55 12.65
C LEU A 11 2.06 8.07 11.93
N GLY A 12 1.92 8.44 10.67
CA GLY A 12 3.01 8.98 9.88
C GLY A 12 4.10 7.98 9.51
N ARG A 13 3.80 6.70 9.56
CA ARG A 13 4.78 5.67 9.23
C ARG A 13 4.25 4.71 8.19
N ALA A 14 5.15 3.97 7.56
CA ALA A 14 4.77 3.01 6.53
C ALA A 14 4.05 1.82 7.16
N VAL A 15 2.94 1.45 6.54
CA VAL A 15 2.16 0.29 6.98
C VAL A 15 1.74 -0.51 5.75
N PRO A 16 1.59 -1.83 5.88
CA PRO A 16 1.14 -2.64 4.75
C PRO A 16 -0.36 -2.48 4.55
N THR A 17 -0.77 -2.47 3.28
CA THR A 17 -2.19 -2.43 2.95
C THR A 17 -2.85 -3.79 3.05
N GLY A 18 -2.06 -4.83 3.19
CA GLY A 18 -2.56 -6.20 3.13
C GLY A 18 -2.70 -6.74 1.72
N LEU A 19 -2.35 -5.94 0.73
CA LEU A 19 -2.43 -6.35 -0.66
C LEU A 19 -1.05 -6.60 -1.23
N THR A 20 -0.98 -7.57 -2.13
CA THR A 20 0.25 -7.87 -2.86
C THR A 20 -0.05 -7.79 -4.35
N THR A 21 0.93 -7.39 -5.13
CA THR A 21 0.75 -7.28 -6.56
C THR A 21 2.12 -7.33 -7.24
N GLU A 22 2.09 -7.42 -8.57
CA GLU A 22 3.31 -7.31 -9.34
C GLU A 22 3.56 -5.85 -9.68
N GLN A 23 4.83 -5.51 -9.86
CA GLN A 23 5.22 -4.14 -10.18
C GLN A 23 4.49 -3.60 -11.41
N VAL A 24 4.38 -4.44 -12.45
CA VAL A 24 3.75 -4.00 -13.69
C VAL A 24 2.26 -3.69 -13.48
N VAL A 25 1.60 -4.45 -12.62
CA VAL A 25 0.19 -4.20 -12.32
C VAL A 25 0.04 -2.93 -11.51
N PHE A 26 0.89 -2.74 -10.54
CA PHE A 26 0.87 -1.54 -9.71
C PHE A 26 1.09 -0.29 -10.57
N ASP A 27 2.06 -0.35 -11.47
CA ASP A 27 2.38 0.78 -12.34
C ASP A 27 1.25 1.10 -13.32
N SER A 28 0.38 0.13 -13.56
CA SER A 28 -0.77 0.32 -14.46
C SER A 28 -1.94 0.99 -13.78
N LEU A 29 -1.93 1.09 -12.46
CA LEU A 29 -3.04 1.72 -11.75
C LEU A 29 -3.01 3.23 -11.95
N LEU A 30 -4.20 3.83 -11.95
CA LEU A 30 -4.31 5.28 -12.07
C LEU A 30 -3.73 5.94 -10.82
N PRO A 31 -2.92 6.98 -10.96
CA PRO A 31 -2.27 7.61 -9.81
C PRO A 31 -3.23 8.23 -8.81
N ASP A 32 -4.41 8.66 -9.28
CA ASP A 32 -5.41 9.26 -8.41
C ASP A 32 -6.46 8.27 -7.92
N LEU A 33 -6.30 7.00 -8.23
CA LEU A 33 -7.22 5.97 -7.76
C LEU A 33 -7.16 5.88 -6.25
N GLU A 34 -8.29 6.04 -5.60
CA GLU A 34 -8.39 5.94 -4.15
C GLU A 34 -8.93 4.58 -3.77
N ILE A 35 -8.27 3.93 -2.85
CA ILE A 35 -8.63 2.60 -2.40
C ILE A 35 -8.83 2.65 -0.88
N PRO A 36 -10.04 2.31 -0.40
CA PRO A 36 -10.26 2.31 1.04
C PRO A 36 -9.62 1.09 1.68
N MET A 37 -9.12 1.25 2.89
CA MET A 37 -8.58 0.14 3.64
C MET A 37 -8.77 0.35 5.12
N ARG A 38 -8.73 -0.74 5.86
CA ARG A 38 -8.67 -0.67 7.31
C ARG A 38 -7.20 -0.74 7.71
N CYS A 39 -6.70 0.33 8.27
CA CYS A 39 -5.30 0.39 8.65
C CYS A 39 -5.03 -0.50 9.86
N PRO A 40 -4.11 -1.45 9.78
CA PRO A 40 -3.81 -2.32 10.92
C PRO A 40 -3.09 -1.59 12.05
N ALA A 41 -2.47 -0.47 11.75
CA ALA A 41 -1.71 0.27 12.74
C ALA A 41 -2.59 1.19 13.59
N CYS A 42 -3.46 1.97 12.97
CA CYS A 42 -4.34 2.88 13.70
C CYS A 42 -5.75 2.33 13.88
N LYS A 43 -6.05 1.19 13.25
CA LYS A 43 -7.34 0.50 13.34
C LYS A 43 -8.53 1.33 12.87
N LYS A 44 -8.25 2.31 12.03
CA LYS A 44 -9.29 3.14 11.44
C LYS A 44 -9.30 2.95 9.93
N PHE A 45 -10.44 3.25 9.30
CA PHE A 45 -10.51 3.22 7.86
C PHE A 45 -9.98 4.51 7.30
N HIS A 46 -9.18 4.42 6.24
CA HIS A 46 -8.79 5.58 5.45
C HIS A 46 -8.48 5.10 4.03
N LYS A 47 -8.39 6.06 3.13
CA LYS A 47 -8.12 5.77 1.73
C LYS A 47 -6.68 6.12 1.40
N TRP A 48 -6.15 5.43 0.43
CA TRP A 48 -4.83 5.73 -0.09
C TRP A 48 -4.89 5.81 -1.60
N ARG A 49 -3.96 6.56 -2.18
CA ARG A 49 -3.87 6.68 -3.63
C ARG A 49 -2.63 5.97 -4.11
N ARG A 50 -2.69 5.50 -5.35
CA ARG A 50 -1.56 4.80 -5.95
C ARG A 50 -0.28 5.67 -5.86
N LYS A 51 -0.40 6.96 -6.10
CA LYS A 51 0.77 7.86 -6.06
C LYS A 51 1.36 8.01 -4.67
N ASP A 52 0.58 7.74 -3.62
CA ASP A 52 1.05 7.80 -2.24
C ASP A 52 1.53 6.45 -1.73
N ALA A 53 1.32 5.41 -2.51
CA ALA A 53 1.72 4.06 -2.13
C ALA A 53 3.02 3.69 -2.83
N ARG A 54 3.68 2.70 -2.31
CA ARG A 54 4.88 2.17 -2.95
C ARG A 54 4.91 0.67 -2.80
N ILE A 55 5.69 0.05 -3.66
CA ILE A 55 5.85 -1.39 -3.65
C ILE A 55 7.17 -1.74 -2.99
N GLU A 56 7.10 -2.70 -2.07
CA GLU A 56 8.27 -3.30 -1.49
C GLU A 56 8.32 -4.75 -1.92
N LYS A 57 9.43 -5.15 -2.53
CA LYS A 57 9.60 -6.55 -2.86
C LYS A 57 9.78 -7.35 -1.59
N THR A 58 9.03 -8.43 -1.51
CA THR A 58 9.17 -9.37 -0.43
C THR A 58 10.21 -10.36 -0.85
N GLU A 59 11.40 -10.17 -0.37
CA GLU A 59 12.43 -11.17 -0.59
C GLU A 59 12.20 -12.22 0.40
N LEU A 60 11.73 -13.29 -0.06
CA LEU A 60 11.60 -14.37 0.83
C LEU A 60 12.80 -15.16 0.92
N GLY A 61 13.81 -14.64 0.89
CA GLY A 61 14.96 -15.40 1.07
C GLY A 61 14.58 -16.74 1.16
N GLY A 62 13.82 -16.33 0.70
CA GLY A 62 13.12 -17.31 0.69
C GLY A 62 13.00 -16.52 0.50
#